data_832481b0b8353dd651305774e87c251c
#
_entry.id   832481b0b8353dd651305774e87c251c
#
_cell.length_a   1.000
_cell.length_b   1.000
_cell.length_c   1.000
_cell.angle_alpha   90.00
_cell.angle_beta   90.00
_cell.angle_gamma   90.00
#
_symmetry.space_group_name_H-M   'P 1'
#
loop_
_entity.id
_entity.type
_entity.pdbx_description
1 polymer ?
#
loop_
_entity_poly.entity_id
_entity_poly.type
_entity_poly.pdbx_seq_one_letter_code
_entity_poly.pdbx_strand_id
1 'polypeptide(L)'
;AQRERQTMQCLATSVDGIHFEKLGPVIDALPPGVTAHIRDPKVVRHQNHWLMLLGAQTSDLMGRLAIYRSEDLKHWDYLGLFGEELGQFGYMWECPDAFELNGQHFVVLGPQGIQSRSPHHTVPHHNGIAVANWSEEGGVRLSGFQHLDHGFDFYAPQTLQTPDGRRVICAWMGLPDEVEQPTVENKWIHQLTSMRELSYQDGKLYQQPTREMEQLFGPIQEIELNETKHNLVNNAYELTAELEWGEQLILFAGEKHRLVIEASAGSQTLLLDRSQTLIQTGDKVRELNLTSDRVQLRILADASSVEVFVSGGEAVMTSRVFVEQSSTGIALVGQSKLAQVRMITKPREPFLYQ
;
A
#
# COMPACT_ATOMS: atom_id res chain seq x y z
N ALA A 1 -13.50 16.90 -30.73
CA ALA A 1 -14.44 17.11 -29.62
C ALA A 1 -14.05 16.19 -28.47
N GLN A 2 -13.63 16.73 -27.33
CA GLN A 2 -13.51 15.95 -26.11
C GLN A 2 -14.91 15.42 -25.78
N ARG A 3 -15.04 14.08 -25.70
CA ARG A 3 -16.28 13.49 -25.19
C ARG A 3 -16.40 13.88 -23.73
N GLU A 4 -17.50 14.47 -23.35
CA GLU A 4 -17.82 14.77 -21.96
C GLU A 4 -17.80 13.46 -21.17
N ARG A 5 -17.06 13.43 -20.05
CA ARG A 5 -16.99 12.24 -19.19
C ARG A 5 -18.35 12.02 -18.53
N GLN A 6 -18.88 10.82 -18.67
CA GLN A 6 -20.05 10.35 -17.92
C GLN A 6 -19.60 9.27 -16.95
N THR A 7 -20.04 9.34 -15.73
CA THR A 7 -19.69 8.37 -14.65
C THR A 7 -20.98 7.84 -14.04
N MET A 8 -21.08 6.52 -13.96
CA MET A 8 -22.22 5.78 -13.41
C MET A 8 -21.70 4.69 -12.48
N GLN A 9 -22.50 4.31 -11.48
CA GLN A 9 -22.22 3.12 -10.69
C GLN A 9 -23.15 2.02 -11.19
N CYS A 10 -22.56 0.88 -11.55
CA CYS A 10 -23.28 -0.25 -12.15
C CYS A 10 -23.24 -1.47 -11.24
N LEU A 11 -24.26 -2.32 -11.36
CA LEU A 11 -24.34 -3.57 -10.64
C LEU A 11 -24.15 -4.76 -11.60
N ALA A 12 -23.42 -5.76 -11.12
CA ALA A 12 -23.37 -7.08 -11.73
C ALA A 12 -23.53 -8.14 -10.63
N THR A 13 -24.13 -9.27 -10.95
CA THR A 13 -24.35 -10.39 -10.05
C THR A 13 -23.76 -11.67 -10.58
N SER A 14 -23.36 -12.56 -9.68
CA SER A 14 -22.85 -13.88 -10.02
C SER A 14 -23.30 -14.91 -8.98
N VAL A 15 -23.52 -16.15 -9.40
CA VAL A 15 -23.81 -17.28 -8.50
C VAL A 15 -22.58 -18.15 -8.22
N ASP A 16 -21.50 -17.97 -9.02
CA ASP A 16 -20.28 -18.79 -8.93
C ASP A 16 -19.00 -17.93 -8.72
N GLY A 17 -19.13 -16.60 -8.76
CA GLY A 17 -18.00 -15.67 -8.66
C GLY A 17 -17.13 -15.56 -9.93
N ILE A 18 -17.47 -16.27 -10.99
CA ILE A 18 -16.74 -16.33 -12.27
C ILE A 18 -17.54 -15.71 -13.41
N HIS A 19 -18.81 -16.11 -13.53
CA HIS A 19 -19.73 -15.63 -14.57
C HIS A 19 -20.64 -14.55 -14.00
N PHE A 20 -20.55 -13.35 -14.55
CA PHE A 20 -21.30 -12.20 -14.07
C PHE A 20 -22.37 -11.74 -15.07
N GLU A 21 -23.59 -11.55 -14.55
CA GLU A 21 -24.68 -10.87 -15.24
C GLU A 21 -24.65 -9.37 -14.93
N LYS A 22 -24.56 -8.53 -15.96
CA LYS A 22 -24.56 -7.07 -15.83
C LYS A 22 -26.00 -6.56 -15.75
N LEU A 23 -26.37 -5.95 -14.66
CA LEU A 23 -27.72 -5.41 -14.43
C LEU A 23 -27.87 -3.93 -14.83
N GLY A 24 -26.75 -3.25 -15.16
CA GLY A 24 -26.75 -1.84 -15.56
C GLY A 24 -26.56 -0.87 -14.40
N PRO A 25 -26.81 0.42 -14.64
CA PRO A 25 -26.62 1.48 -13.65
C PRO A 25 -27.59 1.36 -12.49
N VAL A 26 -27.07 1.55 -11.27
CA VAL A 26 -27.84 1.74 -10.03
C VAL A 26 -27.70 3.18 -9.51
N ILE A 27 -26.70 3.93 -9.99
CA ILE A 27 -26.56 5.37 -9.84
C ILE A 27 -26.12 5.90 -11.20
N ASP A 28 -26.97 6.64 -11.89
CA ASP A 28 -26.78 7.13 -13.26
C ASP A 28 -26.63 8.65 -13.37
N ALA A 29 -26.76 9.36 -12.26
CA ALA A 29 -26.64 10.81 -12.17
C ALA A 29 -25.54 11.24 -11.19
N LEU A 30 -24.92 12.36 -11.49
CA LEU A 30 -23.96 12.99 -10.56
C LEU A 30 -24.72 13.65 -9.40
N PRO A 31 -24.23 13.51 -8.16
CA PRO A 31 -24.81 14.23 -7.04
C PRO A 31 -24.51 15.74 -7.13
N PRO A 32 -25.30 16.60 -6.49
CA PRO A 32 -25.07 18.03 -6.51
C PRO A 32 -23.67 18.41 -6.01
N GLY A 33 -23.00 19.36 -6.71
CA GLY A 33 -21.70 19.88 -6.32
C GLY A 33 -20.50 18.97 -6.60
N VAL A 34 -20.71 17.90 -7.37
CA VAL A 34 -19.65 16.93 -7.73
C VAL A 34 -19.37 16.99 -9.22
N THR A 35 -18.10 16.90 -9.61
CA THR A 35 -17.68 16.78 -11.02
C THR A 35 -17.86 15.34 -11.52
N ALA A 36 -17.58 15.10 -12.81
CA ALA A 36 -17.54 13.74 -13.36
C ALA A 36 -16.36 12.87 -12.83
N HIS A 37 -15.55 13.39 -11.91
CA HIS A 37 -14.57 12.62 -11.17
C HIS A 37 -15.20 12.07 -9.87
N ILE A 38 -15.99 11.02 -10.01
CA ILE A 38 -16.56 10.22 -8.92
C ILE A 38 -16.46 8.76 -9.33
N ARG A 39 -15.85 7.91 -8.45
CA ARG A 39 -15.49 6.54 -8.80
C ARG A 39 -15.11 5.68 -7.60
N ASP A 40 -14.77 4.41 -7.88
CA ASP A 40 -14.18 3.43 -6.98
C ASP A 40 -15.12 3.07 -5.82
N PRO A 41 -16.32 2.51 -6.12
CA PRO A 41 -17.29 2.22 -5.08
C PRO A 41 -16.83 1.12 -4.14
N LYS A 42 -16.82 1.42 -2.83
CA LYS A 42 -16.73 0.44 -1.76
C LYS A 42 -18.06 0.33 -1.05
N VAL A 43 -18.61 -0.88 -1.04
CA VAL A 43 -19.87 -1.16 -0.36
C VAL A 43 -19.58 -1.89 0.95
N VAL A 44 -20.11 -1.37 2.05
CA VAL A 44 -19.94 -1.93 3.39
C VAL A 44 -21.29 -2.05 4.09
N ARG A 45 -21.41 -3.04 4.99
CA ARG A 45 -22.57 -3.15 5.85
C ARG A 45 -22.43 -2.15 7.02
N HIS A 46 -23.47 -1.37 7.27
CA HIS A 46 -23.56 -0.47 8.40
C HIS A 46 -24.91 -0.69 9.09
N GLN A 47 -24.88 -1.21 10.30
CA GLN A 47 -26.11 -1.58 11.03
C GLN A 47 -27.07 -2.44 10.17
N ASN A 48 -28.26 -1.93 9.86
CA ASN A 48 -29.29 -2.62 9.11
C ASN A 48 -29.33 -2.27 7.61
N HIS A 49 -28.42 -1.41 7.13
CA HIS A 49 -28.38 -0.95 5.75
C HIS A 49 -26.97 -1.06 5.15
N TRP A 50 -26.84 -0.77 3.89
CA TRP A 50 -25.58 -0.73 3.15
C TRP A 50 -25.16 0.70 2.90
N LEU A 51 -23.86 0.97 3.00
CA LEU A 51 -23.26 2.23 2.56
C LEU A 51 -22.36 1.96 1.36
N MET A 52 -22.44 2.84 0.36
CA MET A 52 -21.50 2.90 -0.75
C MET A 52 -20.68 4.17 -0.59
N LEU A 53 -19.37 4.00 -0.43
CA LEU A 53 -18.39 5.08 -0.41
C LEU A 53 -17.80 5.24 -1.79
N LEU A 54 -17.78 6.46 -2.31
CA LEU A 54 -17.15 6.80 -3.58
C LEU A 54 -16.13 7.91 -3.34
N GLY A 55 -14.97 7.79 -3.96
CA GLY A 55 -14.06 8.91 -4.09
C GLY A 55 -14.65 9.96 -5.03
N ALA A 56 -14.62 11.22 -4.66
CA ALA A 56 -15.25 12.30 -5.41
C ALA A 56 -14.38 13.57 -5.45
N GLN A 57 -14.55 14.32 -6.54
CA GLN A 57 -14.07 15.69 -6.68
C GLN A 57 -15.26 16.64 -6.66
N THR A 58 -15.22 17.64 -5.79
CA THR A 58 -16.23 18.70 -5.76
C THR A 58 -16.04 19.70 -6.90
N SER A 59 -17.05 20.52 -7.18
CA SER A 59 -17.00 21.56 -8.22
C SER A 59 -15.94 22.65 -7.97
N ASP A 60 -15.51 22.84 -6.71
CA ASP A 60 -14.42 23.69 -6.30
C ASP A 60 -13.08 22.95 -6.18
N LEU A 61 -12.98 21.77 -6.81
CA LEU A 61 -11.78 20.95 -6.94
C LEU A 61 -11.21 20.45 -5.60
N MET A 62 -12.07 19.98 -4.72
CA MET A 62 -11.69 19.37 -3.46
C MET A 62 -12.00 17.88 -3.46
N GLY A 63 -11.08 17.07 -2.93
CA GLY A 63 -11.32 15.66 -2.67
C GLY A 63 -12.30 15.45 -1.51
N ARG A 64 -13.30 14.57 -1.69
CA ARG A 64 -14.31 14.21 -0.68
C ARG A 64 -14.74 12.75 -0.85
N LEU A 65 -15.46 12.23 0.15
CA LEU A 65 -16.25 11.02 0.05
C LEU A 65 -17.69 11.39 -0.30
N ALA A 66 -18.22 10.82 -1.39
CA ALA A 66 -19.65 10.79 -1.65
C ALA A 66 -20.21 9.49 -1.06
N ILE A 67 -21.19 9.58 -0.19
CA ILE A 67 -21.78 8.41 0.47
C ILE A 67 -23.25 8.27 0.07
N TYR A 68 -23.60 7.02 -0.26
CA TYR A 68 -24.98 6.60 -0.55
C TYR A 68 -25.37 5.48 0.40
N ARG A 69 -26.67 5.39 0.69
CA ARG A 69 -27.28 4.37 1.52
C ARG A 69 -28.26 3.53 0.73
N SER A 70 -28.34 2.23 1.02
CA SER A 70 -29.29 1.30 0.40
C SER A 70 -29.74 0.22 1.38
N GLU A 71 -30.97 -0.24 1.21
CA GLU A 71 -31.54 -1.40 1.91
C GLU A 71 -31.38 -2.68 1.10
N ASP A 72 -31.23 -2.58 -0.25
CA ASP A 72 -31.34 -3.71 -1.18
C ASP A 72 -30.19 -3.83 -2.20
N LEU A 73 -29.17 -2.93 -2.15
CA LEU A 73 -28.06 -2.83 -3.09
C LEU A 73 -28.43 -2.36 -4.52
N LYS A 74 -29.68 -2.06 -4.77
CA LYS A 74 -30.21 -1.64 -6.09
C LYS A 74 -30.68 -0.20 -6.11
N HIS A 75 -31.30 0.24 -5.03
CA HIS A 75 -31.79 1.60 -4.85
C HIS A 75 -30.90 2.31 -3.84
N TRP A 76 -30.34 3.47 -4.22
CA TRP A 76 -29.34 4.19 -3.46
C TRP A 76 -29.78 5.63 -3.22
N ASP A 77 -29.88 6.01 -1.94
CA ASP A 77 -30.14 7.38 -1.50
C ASP A 77 -28.83 8.10 -1.21
N TYR A 78 -28.66 9.26 -1.83
CA TYR A 78 -27.48 10.10 -1.59
C TYR A 78 -27.55 10.74 -0.21
N LEU A 79 -26.54 10.50 0.64
CA LEU A 79 -26.44 11.07 1.97
C LEU A 79 -25.69 12.40 2.00
N GLY A 80 -24.70 12.59 1.15
CA GLY A 80 -23.89 13.79 1.12
C GLY A 80 -22.43 13.59 0.79
N LEU A 81 -21.68 14.70 0.88
CA LEU A 81 -20.21 14.72 0.82
C LEU A 81 -19.64 14.79 2.22
N PHE A 82 -18.58 14.06 2.49
CA PHE A 82 -17.97 13.94 3.80
C PHE A 82 -16.45 14.09 3.72
N GLY A 83 -15.81 14.37 4.87
CA GLY A 83 -14.36 14.52 5.01
C GLY A 83 -13.88 15.97 4.90
N GLU A 84 -14.76 16.94 5.07
CA GLU A 84 -14.41 18.36 5.09
C GLU A 84 -13.50 18.74 6.27
N GLU A 85 -13.49 17.93 7.34
CA GLU A 85 -12.60 18.11 8.49
C GLU A 85 -11.11 17.98 8.14
N LEU A 86 -10.80 17.28 7.05
CA LEU A 86 -9.43 17.18 6.53
C LEU A 86 -9.03 18.43 5.73
N GLY A 87 -9.93 19.38 5.51
CA GLY A 87 -9.68 20.65 4.84
C GLY A 87 -9.35 20.50 3.36
N GLN A 88 -8.31 21.21 2.90
CA GLN A 88 -7.78 21.11 1.53
C GLN A 88 -6.84 19.90 1.42
N PHE A 89 -7.44 18.72 1.28
CA PHE A 89 -6.69 17.47 1.29
C PHE A 89 -6.73 16.80 -0.10
N GLY A 90 -6.00 17.39 -1.04
CA GLY A 90 -5.99 16.98 -2.45
C GLY A 90 -7.24 17.41 -3.22
N TYR A 91 -7.16 17.28 -4.55
CA TYR A 91 -8.25 17.68 -5.45
C TYR A 91 -9.21 16.55 -5.80
N MET A 92 -8.86 15.32 -5.49
CA MET A 92 -9.64 14.10 -5.72
C MET A 92 -9.23 13.03 -4.73
N TRP A 93 -10.19 12.25 -4.23
CA TRP A 93 -9.90 11.04 -3.46
C TRP A 93 -10.26 9.81 -4.29
N GLU A 94 -9.38 8.82 -4.29
CA GLU A 94 -9.56 7.56 -5.02
C GLU A 94 -9.60 6.37 -4.08
N CYS A 95 -10.16 5.27 -4.56
CA CYS A 95 -10.13 3.95 -3.94
C CYS A 95 -10.49 3.95 -2.45
N PRO A 96 -11.61 4.59 -2.01
CA PRO A 96 -11.97 4.55 -0.61
C PRO A 96 -12.25 3.11 -0.18
N ASP A 97 -11.93 2.83 1.09
CA ASP A 97 -12.32 1.60 1.77
C ASP A 97 -12.71 1.94 3.21
N ALA A 98 -13.55 1.12 3.82
CA ALA A 98 -13.98 1.33 5.19
C ALA A 98 -14.05 0.00 5.94
N PHE A 99 -13.50 -0.01 7.14
CA PHE A 99 -13.51 -1.21 7.99
C PHE A 99 -13.40 -0.85 9.48
N GLU A 100 -13.67 -1.84 10.30
CA GLU A 100 -13.46 -1.78 11.75
C GLU A 100 -12.31 -2.75 12.13
N LEU A 101 -11.54 -2.34 13.12
CA LEU A 101 -10.47 -3.15 13.70
C LEU A 101 -10.38 -2.85 15.21
N ASN A 102 -10.66 -3.85 16.05
CA ASN A 102 -10.68 -3.74 17.51
C ASN A 102 -11.54 -2.58 18.06
N GLY A 103 -12.74 -2.39 17.50
CA GLY A 103 -13.68 -1.34 17.90
C GLY A 103 -13.36 0.06 17.35
N GLN A 104 -12.26 0.21 16.62
CA GLN A 104 -11.94 1.45 15.95
C GLN A 104 -12.30 1.36 14.45
N HIS A 105 -13.07 2.32 13.98
CA HIS A 105 -13.40 2.43 12.56
C HIS A 105 -12.38 3.26 11.81
N PHE A 106 -12.12 2.84 10.58
CA PHE A 106 -11.16 3.47 9.67
C PHE A 106 -11.76 3.66 8.28
N VAL A 107 -11.27 4.69 7.60
CA VAL A 107 -11.48 4.89 6.17
C VAL A 107 -10.11 5.02 5.49
N VAL A 108 -9.88 4.22 4.46
CA VAL A 108 -8.73 4.34 3.56
C VAL A 108 -9.05 5.36 2.49
N LEU A 109 -8.08 6.18 2.13
CA LEU A 109 -8.20 7.21 1.11
C LEU A 109 -6.94 7.26 0.24
N GLY A 110 -7.15 7.46 -1.06
CA GLY A 110 -6.10 7.77 -2.04
C GLY A 110 -6.19 9.23 -2.49
N PRO A 111 -5.76 10.21 -1.69
CA PRO A 111 -5.84 11.62 -2.09
C PRO A 111 -4.81 11.94 -3.17
N GLN A 112 -5.27 12.65 -4.21
CA GLN A 112 -4.44 13.15 -5.31
C GLN A 112 -4.17 14.64 -5.16
N GLY A 113 -2.93 15.06 -5.48
CA GLY A 113 -2.56 16.47 -5.51
C GLY A 113 -2.25 17.07 -4.14
N ILE A 114 -1.94 16.25 -3.14
CA ILE A 114 -1.35 16.75 -1.90
C ILE A 114 0.07 17.19 -2.21
N GLN A 115 0.39 18.43 -1.86
CA GLN A 115 1.77 18.91 -1.93
C GLN A 115 2.57 18.26 -0.80
N SER A 116 3.58 17.49 -1.18
CA SER A 116 4.52 16.95 -0.20
C SER A 116 5.33 18.04 0.46
N ARG A 117 5.59 17.88 1.76
CA ARG A 117 6.50 18.73 2.53
C ARG A 117 7.94 18.22 2.51
N SER A 118 8.16 17.03 1.98
CA SER A 118 9.48 16.40 1.86
C SER A 118 10.00 16.49 0.43
N PRO A 119 11.26 16.87 0.21
CA PRO A 119 11.89 16.82 -1.11
C PRO A 119 12.03 15.37 -1.63
N HIS A 120 11.85 14.40 -0.77
CA HIS A 120 11.92 12.98 -1.07
C HIS A 120 10.57 12.32 -1.37
N HIS A 121 9.47 13.10 -1.37
CA HIS A 121 8.14 12.60 -1.70
C HIS A 121 7.42 13.62 -2.58
N THR A 122 7.73 13.60 -3.87
CA THR A 122 7.24 14.61 -4.83
C THR A 122 6.06 14.14 -5.66
N VAL A 123 5.68 12.86 -5.56
CA VAL A 123 4.54 12.31 -6.32
C VAL A 123 3.21 12.84 -5.77
N PRO A 124 2.23 13.12 -6.67
CA PRO A 124 0.93 13.65 -6.25
C PRO A 124 -0.03 12.60 -5.69
N HIS A 125 0.31 11.32 -5.82
CA HIS A 125 -0.54 10.20 -5.42
C HIS A 125 -0.15 9.71 -4.03
N HIS A 126 -1.09 9.81 -3.10
CA HIS A 126 -0.88 9.40 -1.71
C HIS A 126 -1.87 8.32 -1.31
N ASN A 127 -1.54 7.56 -0.28
CA ASN A 127 -2.41 6.57 0.33
C ASN A 127 -2.31 6.62 1.81
N GLY A 128 -3.43 6.52 2.46
CA GLY A 128 -3.43 6.51 3.89
C GLY A 128 -4.78 6.12 4.47
N ILE A 129 -4.82 6.21 5.77
CA ILE A 129 -5.94 5.82 6.58
C ILE A 129 -6.29 6.96 7.54
N ALA A 130 -7.58 7.21 7.72
CA ALA A 130 -8.11 8.14 8.70
C ALA A 130 -9.00 7.39 9.70
N VAL A 131 -9.02 7.86 10.94
CA VAL A 131 -10.00 7.42 11.94
C VAL A 131 -11.37 7.93 11.53
N ALA A 132 -12.38 7.06 11.57
CA ALA A 132 -13.73 7.33 11.14
C ALA A 132 -14.72 7.25 12.32
N ASN A 133 -15.52 8.28 12.48
CA ASN A 133 -16.62 8.31 13.44
C ASN A 133 -17.95 8.36 12.67
N TRP A 134 -18.67 7.25 12.67
CA TRP A 134 -19.92 7.08 11.93
C TRP A 134 -21.13 7.55 12.74
N SER A 135 -22.08 8.24 12.10
CA SER A 135 -23.42 8.43 12.62
C SER A 135 -24.30 7.20 12.35
N GLU A 136 -25.44 7.12 13.02
CA GLU A 136 -26.41 6.03 12.79
C GLU A 136 -26.95 6.02 11.35
N GLU A 137 -27.11 7.19 10.74
CA GLU A 137 -27.62 7.34 9.37
C GLU A 137 -26.55 7.04 8.31
N GLY A 138 -25.27 6.89 8.68
CA GLY A 138 -24.17 6.59 7.76
C GLY A 138 -23.34 7.81 7.34
N GLY A 139 -23.52 8.97 7.98
CA GLY A 139 -22.58 10.08 7.86
C GLY A 139 -21.27 9.77 8.59
N VAL A 140 -20.15 10.33 8.12
CA VAL A 140 -18.83 10.07 8.72
C VAL A 140 -18.04 11.36 8.96
N ARG A 141 -17.34 11.43 10.10
CA ARG A 141 -16.31 12.43 10.39
C ARG A 141 -14.95 11.76 10.40
N LEU A 142 -13.99 12.35 9.69
CA LEU A 142 -12.64 11.81 9.54
C LEU A 142 -11.63 12.63 10.35
N SER A 143 -10.62 11.94 10.89
CA SER A 143 -9.52 12.61 11.61
C SER A 143 -8.23 11.77 11.55
N GLY A 144 -7.10 12.44 11.77
CA GLY A 144 -5.82 11.76 11.98
C GLY A 144 -5.34 10.97 10.78
N PHE A 145 -5.36 11.55 9.58
CA PHE A 145 -4.80 10.88 8.40
C PHE A 145 -3.32 10.53 8.58
N GLN A 146 -2.97 9.28 8.30
CA GLN A 146 -1.60 8.78 8.28
C GLN A 146 -1.37 7.89 7.07
N HIS A 147 -0.14 7.92 6.53
CA HIS A 147 0.22 7.05 5.42
C HIS A 147 0.22 5.58 5.84
N LEU A 148 -0.28 4.71 4.95
CA LEU A 148 -0.23 3.26 5.13
C LEU A 148 1.13 2.68 4.75
N ASP A 149 1.85 3.35 3.86
CA ASP A 149 3.18 2.93 3.41
C ASP A 149 4.04 4.18 3.16
N HIS A 150 5.29 4.12 3.55
CA HIS A 150 6.26 5.21 3.46
C HIS A 150 7.27 5.00 2.32
N GLY A 151 7.09 3.96 1.51
CA GLY A 151 7.93 3.66 0.35
C GLY A 151 7.54 4.43 -0.90
N PHE A 152 7.92 3.88 -2.04
CA PHE A 152 7.70 4.50 -3.35
C PHE A 152 6.43 3.99 -4.04
N ASP A 153 6.14 2.71 -3.87
CA ASP A 153 5.28 1.94 -4.76
C ASP A 153 4.16 1.24 -3.99
N PHE A 154 3.21 2.02 -3.49
CA PHE A 154 2.04 1.52 -2.76
C PHE A 154 0.84 2.41 -3.06
N TYR A 155 -0.10 1.94 -3.90
CA TYR A 155 -1.26 2.71 -4.32
C TYR A 155 -2.54 1.86 -4.36
N ALA A 156 -3.70 2.55 -4.28
CA ALA A 156 -5.03 1.94 -4.36
C ALA A 156 -5.23 0.71 -3.45
N PRO A 157 -4.83 0.76 -2.17
CA PRO A 157 -4.99 -0.36 -1.26
C PRO A 157 -6.46 -0.69 -1.04
N GLN A 158 -6.74 -2.00 -0.94
CA GLN A 158 -8.07 -2.50 -0.58
C GLN A 158 -7.94 -3.55 0.52
N THR A 159 -8.90 -3.55 1.42
CA THR A 159 -8.95 -4.53 2.50
C THR A 159 -10.08 -5.53 2.32
N LEU A 160 -9.91 -6.70 2.91
CA LEU A 160 -10.97 -7.68 3.05
C LEU A 160 -10.89 -8.32 4.44
N GLN A 161 -12.02 -8.81 4.92
CA GLN A 161 -12.10 -9.65 6.10
C GLN A 161 -12.02 -11.12 5.66
N THR A 162 -11.05 -11.84 6.21
CA THR A 162 -10.93 -13.28 5.97
C THR A 162 -12.02 -14.06 6.71
N PRO A 163 -12.33 -15.31 6.32
CA PRO A 163 -13.34 -16.14 7.01
C PRO A 163 -13.05 -16.38 8.49
N ASP A 164 -11.79 -16.31 8.90
CA ASP A 164 -11.36 -16.43 10.29
C ASP A 164 -11.28 -15.09 11.06
N GLY A 165 -11.81 -14.02 10.45
CA GLY A 165 -12.03 -12.73 11.10
C GLY A 165 -10.86 -11.75 11.02
N ARG A 166 -9.71 -12.14 10.45
CA ARG A 166 -8.58 -11.21 10.23
C ARG A 166 -8.93 -10.13 9.20
N ARG A 167 -8.35 -8.96 9.35
CA ARG A 167 -8.38 -7.91 8.32
C ARG A 167 -7.07 -7.95 7.56
N VAL A 168 -7.14 -8.11 6.25
CA VAL A 168 -5.96 -8.12 5.38
C VAL A 168 -6.05 -7.02 4.34
N ILE A 169 -4.89 -6.52 3.91
CA ILE A 169 -4.76 -5.45 2.92
C ILE A 169 -3.80 -5.88 1.82
N CYS A 170 -4.10 -5.47 0.60
CA CYS A 170 -3.21 -5.55 -0.55
C CYS A 170 -3.27 -4.25 -1.32
N ALA A 171 -2.16 -3.86 -1.95
CA ALA A 171 -2.08 -2.65 -2.75
C ALA A 171 -1.43 -2.90 -4.11
N TRP A 172 -1.63 -1.98 -5.03
CA TRP A 172 -0.91 -1.92 -6.27
C TRP A 172 0.51 -1.37 -6.01
N MET A 173 1.54 -2.18 -6.30
CA MET A 173 2.93 -1.78 -6.25
C MET A 173 3.29 -1.08 -7.56
N GLY A 174 2.91 0.17 -7.66
CA GLY A 174 3.06 1.05 -8.82
C GLY A 174 2.35 2.37 -8.61
N LEU A 175 2.44 3.27 -9.56
CA LEU A 175 1.76 4.57 -9.57
C LEU A 175 1.12 4.82 -10.94
N PRO A 176 -0.02 5.54 -11.02
CA PRO A 176 -0.76 5.74 -12.26
C PRO A 176 0.04 6.38 -13.40
N ASP A 177 0.97 7.27 -13.08
CA ASP A 177 1.74 8.04 -14.07
C ASP A 177 3.02 7.33 -14.53
N GLU A 178 3.32 6.16 -13.97
CA GLU A 178 4.51 5.39 -14.32
C GLU A 178 4.19 4.39 -15.43
N VAL A 179 4.73 4.65 -16.61
CA VAL A 179 4.53 3.84 -17.82
C VAL A 179 5.81 3.16 -18.30
N GLU A 180 6.96 3.50 -17.72
CA GLU A 180 8.26 3.00 -18.12
C GLU A 180 8.97 2.29 -16.97
N GLN A 181 9.33 1.04 -17.19
CA GLN A 181 10.17 0.24 -16.31
C GLN A 181 10.80 -0.93 -17.08
N PRO A 182 11.88 -1.56 -16.61
CA PRO A 182 12.58 -2.62 -17.35
C PRO A 182 11.71 -3.80 -17.79
N THR A 183 10.65 -4.11 -17.06
CA THR A 183 9.76 -5.25 -17.35
C THR A 183 8.79 -5.02 -18.51
N VAL A 184 8.65 -3.79 -19.01
CA VAL A 184 7.82 -3.49 -20.19
C VAL A 184 8.28 -4.27 -21.42
N GLU A 185 9.58 -4.50 -21.58
CA GLU A 185 10.12 -5.33 -22.64
C GLU A 185 9.63 -6.79 -22.54
N ASN A 186 9.32 -7.26 -21.32
CA ASN A 186 8.75 -8.57 -21.04
C ASN A 186 7.20 -8.57 -21.06
N LYS A 187 6.59 -7.48 -21.54
CA LYS A 187 5.13 -7.29 -21.69
C LYS A 187 4.33 -7.28 -20.38
N TRP A 188 4.94 -6.83 -19.30
CA TRP A 188 4.23 -6.56 -18.05
C TRP A 188 4.80 -5.32 -17.35
N ILE A 189 3.95 -4.69 -16.55
CA ILE A 189 4.29 -3.54 -15.73
C ILE A 189 3.50 -3.63 -14.41
N HIS A 190 4.16 -3.22 -13.31
CA HIS A 190 3.63 -3.22 -11.96
C HIS A 190 3.32 -4.63 -11.42
N GLN A 191 2.94 -4.69 -10.18
CA GLN A 191 2.56 -5.92 -9.47
C GLN A 191 1.72 -5.57 -8.25
N LEU A 192 1.27 -6.56 -7.50
CA LEU A 192 0.65 -6.35 -6.19
C LEU A 192 1.69 -6.48 -5.08
N THR A 193 1.45 -5.83 -3.94
CA THR A 193 2.19 -6.10 -2.72
C THR A 193 1.89 -7.50 -2.20
N SER A 194 2.67 -7.99 -1.24
CA SER A 194 2.24 -9.13 -0.42
C SER A 194 0.92 -8.79 0.28
N MET A 195 0.14 -9.84 0.62
CA MET A 195 -1.00 -9.67 1.52
C MET A 195 -0.48 -9.39 2.92
N ARG A 196 -0.97 -8.33 3.56
CA ARG A 196 -0.59 -7.93 4.91
C ARG A 196 -1.78 -8.04 5.84
N GLU A 197 -1.58 -8.62 7.00
CA GLU A 197 -2.55 -8.63 8.08
C GLU A 197 -2.45 -7.32 8.86
N LEU A 198 -3.60 -6.70 9.13
CA LEU A 198 -3.70 -5.47 9.91
C LEU A 198 -4.07 -5.80 11.35
N SER A 199 -3.42 -5.13 12.29
CA SER A 199 -3.83 -5.11 13.69
C SER A 199 -3.78 -3.68 14.24
N TYR A 200 -4.62 -3.41 15.23
CA TYR A 200 -4.67 -2.10 15.88
C TYR A 200 -4.54 -2.27 17.39
N GLN A 201 -3.49 -1.71 17.97
CA GLN A 201 -3.17 -1.82 19.38
C GLN A 201 -2.56 -0.51 19.88
N ASP A 202 -2.94 -0.09 21.07
CA ASP A 202 -2.39 1.10 21.74
C ASP A 202 -2.38 2.38 20.88
N GLY A 203 -3.42 2.55 20.05
CA GLY A 203 -3.54 3.72 19.17
C GLY A 203 -2.72 3.65 17.88
N LYS A 204 -2.06 2.51 17.60
CA LYS A 204 -1.21 2.31 16.43
C LYS A 204 -1.74 1.18 15.54
N LEU A 205 -1.61 1.39 14.24
CA LEU A 205 -1.87 0.37 13.22
C LEU A 205 -0.56 -0.36 12.91
N TYR A 206 -0.64 -1.69 12.90
CA TYR A 206 0.47 -2.56 12.52
C TYR A 206 0.11 -3.34 11.27
N GLN A 207 1.12 -3.59 10.43
CA GLN A 207 1.02 -4.39 9.22
C GLN A 207 2.07 -5.50 9.29
N GLN A 208 1.65 -6.74 9.08
CA GLN A 208 2.55 -7.89 9.02
C GLN A 208 2.23 -8.73 7.79
N PRO A 209 3.21 -9.37 7.16
CA PRO A 209 2.92 -10.39 6.15
C PRO A 209 1.94 -11.41 6.73
N THR A 210 0.96 -11.83 5.93
CA THR A 210 -0.01 -12.83 6.38
C THR A 210 0.69 -14.12 6.79
N ARG A 211 0.14 -14.84 7.77
CA ARG A 211 0.72 -16.11 8.27
C ARG A 211 0.84 -17.18 7.17
N GLU A 212 0.04 -17.12 6.12
CA GLU A 212 0.11 -18.00 4.97
C GLU A 212 1.45 -17.89 4.23
N MET A 213 2.10 -16.73 4.29
CA MET A 213 3.44 -16.52 3.73
C MET A 213 4.50 -17.43 4.37
N GLU A 214 4.30 -17.85 5.63
CA GLU A 214 5.22 -18.76 6.32
C GLU A 214 5.40 -20.08 5.58
N GLN A 215 4.41 -20.50 4.80
CA GLN A 215 4.47 -21.72 3.99
C GLN A 215 5.41 -21.62 2.79
N LEU A 216 5.80 -20.41 2.40
CA LEU A 216 6.68 -20.17 1.24
C LEU A 216 8.15 -20.23 1.63
N PHE A 217 8.49 -20.04 2.89
CA PHE A 217 9.87 -19.93 3.35
C PHE A 217 10.49 -21.25 3.70
N GLY A 218 11.75 -21.39 3.34
CA GLY A 218 12.62 -22.46 3.80
C GLY A 218 13.09 -22.29 5.25
N PRO A 219 14.04 -23.12 5.70
CA PRO A 219 14.56 -23.01 7.05
C PRO A 219 15.30 -21.69 7.27
N ILE A 220 15.31 -21.24 8.53
CA ILE A 220 16.10 -20.10 8.96
C ILE A 220 17.58 -20.45 8.82
N GLN A 221 18.32 -19.53 8.19
CA GLN A 221 19.77 -19.56 8.12
C GLN A 221 20.29 -18.29 8.81
N GLU A 222 21.27 -18.46 9.71
CA GLU A 222 21.98 -17.33 10.28
C GLU A 222 23.13 -16.95 9.36
N ILE A 223 23.22 -15.68 9.02
CA ILE A 223 24.30 -15.11 8.22
C ILE A 223 24.99 -13.99 9.00
N GLU A 224 26.29 -13.86 8.86
CA GLU A 224 27.03 -12.73 9.39
C GLU A 224 26.96 -11.58 8.36
N LEU A 225 26.39 -10.47 8.76
CA LEU A 225 26.36 -9.23 7.98
C LEU A 225 27.57 -8.38 8.37
N ASN A 226 28.36 -8.01 7.39
CA ASN A 226 29.51 -7.10 7.50
C ASN A 226 29.73 -6.41 6.14
N GLU A 227 30.82 -5.69 5.97
CA GLU A 227 31.14 -5.00 4.72
C GLU A 227 31.44 -5.97 3.55
N THR A 228 31.73 -7.23 3.86
CA THR A 228 31.91 -8.25 2.83
C THR A 228 30.54 -8.72 2.33
N LYS A 229 30.33 -8.62 1.04
CA LYS A 229 29.08 -9.02 0.41
C LYS A 229 28.82 -10.53 0.59
N HIS A 230 27.68 -10.86 1.21
CA HIS A 230 27.15 -12.21 1.28
C HIS A 230 26.20 -12.43 0.08
N ASN A 231 26.55 -13.34 -0.84
CA ASN A 231 25.70 -13.61 -2.00
C ASN A 231 24.68 -14.70 -1.67
N LEU A 232 23.41 -14.41 -1.96
CA LEU A 232 22.33 -15.38 -1.92
C LEU A 232 22.17 -16.12 -3.26
N VAL A 233 21.40 -17.19 -3.24
CA VAL A 233 21.10 -17.98 -4.46
C VAL A 233 20.26 -17.17 -5.46
N ASN A 234 19.35 -16.35 -4.94
CA ASN A 234 18.50 -15.42 -5.70
C ASN A 234 17.99 -14.31 -4.78
N ASN A 235 17.16 -13.43 -5.31
CA ASN A 235 16.58 -12.30 -4.57
C ASN A 235 15.19 -12.58 -3.93
N ALA A 236 14.71 -13.83 -3.95
CA ALA A 236 13.44 -14.17 -3.32
C ALA A 236 13.69 -14.72 -1.91
N TYR A 237 13.60 -13.84 -0.91
CA TYR A 237 13.93 -14.18 0.48
C TYR A 237 13.18 -13.30 1.49
N GLU A 238 13.15 -13.76 2.73
CA GLU A 238 12.90 -12.93 3.90
C GLU A 238 14.20 -12.72 4.65
N LEU A 239 14.45 -11.50 5.10
CA LEU A 239 15.58 -11.12 5.94
C LEU A 239 15.08 -10.43 7.22
N THR A 240 15.54 -10.90 8.38
CA THR A 240 15.36 -10.22 9.66
C THR A 240 16.70 -9.69 10.13
N ALA A 241 16.78 -8.38 10.34
CA ALA A 241 17.99 -7.70 10.76
C ALA A 241 17.67 -6.55 11.73
N GLU A 242 18.67 -6.11 12.47
CA GLU A 242 18.61 -4.93 13.33
C GLU A 242 19.72 -3.96 12.93
N LEU A 243 19.40 -2.68 12.77
CA LEU A 243 20.39 -1.63 12.51
C LEU A 243 20.53 -0.72 13.73
N GLU A 244 21.75 -0.32 14.01
CA GLU A 244 22.05 0.81 14.89
C GLU A 244 22.08 2.10 14.07
N TRP A 245 21.87 3.22 14.73
CA TRP A 245 21.96 4.52 14.08
C TRP A 245 23.36 4.80 13.55
N GLY A 246 23.48 5.08 12.27
CA GLY A 246 24.72 5.26 11.52
C GLY A 246 25.08 4.08 10.61
N GLU A 247 24.32 2.99 10.61
CA GLU A 247 24.56 1.83 9.78
C GLU A 247 23.74 1.84 8.48
N GLN A 248 24.26 1.14 7.47
CA GLN A 248 23.60 0.93 6.19
C GLN A 248 23.49 -0.55 5.87
N LEU A 249 22.30 -1.02 5.58
CA LEU A 249 22.02 -2.34 5.01
C LEU A 249 21.92 -2.21 3.50
N ILE A 250 22.73 -2.96 2.78
CA ILE A 250 22.77 -3.00 1.33
C ILE A 250 22.12 -4.28 0.85
N LEU A 251 21.08 -4.16 0.03
CA LEU A 251 20.35 -5.26 -0.58
C LEU A 251 20.56 -5.25 -2.09
N PHE A 252 20.33 -6.39 -2.75
CA PHE A 252 20.52 -6.53 -4.20
C PHE A 252 21.89 -6.04 -4.64
N ALA A 253 22.93 -6.30 -3.83
CA ALA A 253 24.27 -5.79 -4.08
C ALA A 253 24.93 -6.51 -5.26
N GLY A 254 25.11 -5.77 -6.36
CA GLY A 254 25.87 -6.16 -7.55
C GLY A 254 27.18 -5.41 -7.67
N GLU A 255 27.74 -5.40 -8.86
CA GLU A 255 28.93 -4.58 -9.20
C GLU A 255 28.59 -3.10 -9.34
N LYS A 256 27.41 -2.81 -9.93
CA LYS A 256 26.98 -1.44 -10.28
C LYS A 256 25.74 -0.99 -9.54
N HIS A 257 24.78 -1.91 -9.32
CA HIS A 257 23.48 -1.59 -8.78
C HIS A 257 23.23 -2.23 -7.42
N ARG A 258 22.42 -1.56 -6.60
CA ARG A 258 22.03 -1.96 -5.25
C ARG A 258 20.88 -1.12 -4.75
N LEU A 259 20.24 -1.58 -3.69
CA LEU A 259 19.30 -0.82 -2.86
C LEU A 259 19.95 -0.58 -1.49
N VAL A 260 19.78 0.61 -0.92
CA VAL A 260 20.35 0.94 0.40
C VAL A 260 19.22 1.28 1.38
N ILE A 261 19.31 0.71 2.57
CA ILE A 261 18.52 1.10 3.75
C ILE A 261 19.50 1.69 4.74
N GLU A 262 19.36 2.97 5.06
CA GLU A 262 20.25 3.69 5.97
C GLU A 262 19.52 4.11 7.25
N ALA A 263 20.05 3.73 8.40
CA ALA A 263 19.63 4.26 9.68
C ALA A 263 20.47 5.52 10.00
N SER A 264 19.98 6.70 9.62
CA SER A 264 20.73 7.96 9.73
C SER A 264 20.79 8.46 11.16
N ALA A 265 21.99 8.50 11.74
CA ALA A 265 22.21 8.89 13.15
C ALA A 265 21.86 10.35 13.46
N GLY A 266 22.07 11.26 12.51
CA GLY A 266 21.90 12.71 12.73
C GLY A 266 20.44 13.14 12.87
N SER A 267 19.51 12.41 12.28
CA SER A 267 18.08 12.75 12.20
C SER A 267 17.15 11.70 12.80
N GLN A 268 17.67 10.55 13.23
CA GLN A 268 16.88 9.37 13.60
C GLN A 268 15.85 9.00 12.49
N THR A 269 16.33 9.03 11.26
CA THR A 269 15.51 8.78 10.06
C THR A 269 16.00 7.53 9.37
N LEU A 270 15.08 6.63 9.05
CA LEU A 270 15.35 5.50 8.17
C LEU A 270 15.17 5.96 6.73
N LEU A 271 16.20 5.78 5.91
CA LEU A 271 16.19 6.10 4.48
C LEU A 271 16.10 4.82 3.67
N LEU A 272 15.24 4.80 2.67
CA LEU A 272 15.21 3.79 1.62
C LEU A 272 15.67 4.46 0.33
N ASP A 273 16.87 4.12 -0.14
CA ASP A 273 17.51 4.74 -1.31
C ASP A 273 17.63 3.73 -2.46
N ARG A 274 16.90 4.00 -3.56
CA ARG A 274 16.94 3.27 -4.82
C ARG A 274 17.68 4.01 -5.93
N SER A 275 18.46 5.05 -5.62
CA SER A 275 19.20 5.86 -6.60
C SER A 275 20.21 5.05 -7.41
N GLN A 276 20.70 3.96 -6.83
CA GLN A 276 21.65 3.05 -7.46
C GLN A 276 20.97 1.79 -8.04
N THR A 277 19.71 1.88 -8.45
CA THR A 277 19.00 0.83 -9.21
C THR A 277 18.82 1.25 -10.67
N LEU A 278 18.21 0.37 -11.48
CA LEU A 278 17.90 0.66 -12.89
C LEU A 278 16.68 1.60 -13.06
N ILE A 279 16.03 2.01 -11.98
CA ILE A 279 14.92 2.97 -12.02
C ILE A 279 15.49 4.37 -12.32
N GLN A 280 15.10 4.94 -13.46
CA GLN A 280 15.64 6.23 -13.93
C GLN A 280 14.75 7.43 -13.58
N THR A 281 13.47 7.22 -13.37
CA THR A 281 12.46 8.26 -13.16
C THR A 281 11.95 8.30 -11.71
N GLY A 282 11.26 9.37 -11.34
CA GLY A 282 10.63 9.55 -10.04
C GLY A 282 11.60 9.76 -8.87
N ASP A 283 11.04 9.71 -7.68
CA ASP A 283 11.79 9.85 -6.44
C ASP A 283 12.76 8.69 -6.22
N LYS A 284 13.93 9.01 -5.67
CA LYS A 284 15.01 8.04 -5.44
C LYS A 284 15.21 7.68 -3.97
N VAL A 285 14.78 8.53 -3.07
CA VAL A 285 14.93 8.34 -1.63
C VAL A 285 13.56 8.51 -0.97
N ARG A 286 13.28 7.68 0.01
CA ARG A 286 12.17 7.85 0.95
C ARG A 286 12.70 7.90 2.36
N GLU A 287 12.01 8.64 3.21
CA GLU A 287 12.40 8.85 4.59
C GLU A 287 11.26 8.51 5.56
N LEU A 288 11.63 7.92 6.69
CA LEU A 288 10.74 7.59 7.78
C LEU A 288 11.39 7.99 9.10
N ASN A 289 10.80 8.93 9.82
CA ASN A 289 11.26 9.32 11.14
C ASN A 289 10.86 8.27 12.17
N LEU A 290 11.82 7.86 13.00
CA LEU A 290 11.62 6.88 14.05
C LEU A 290 12.02 7.48 15.40
N THR A 291 11.46 6.92 16.48
CA THR A 291 11.77 7.34 17.86
C THR A 291 12.45 6.23 18.68
N SER A 292 12.71 5.09 18.06
CA SER A 292 13.33 3.94 18.69
C SER A 292 14.87 4.07 18.77
N ASP A 293 15.47 3.44 19.77
CA ASP A 293 16.94 3.41 19.92
C ASP A 293 17.62 2.54 18.84
N ARG A 294 16.90 1.61 18.25
CA ARG A 294 17.36 0.68 17.21
C ARG A 294 16.29 0.47 16.17
N VAL A 295 16.70 0.07 14.98
CA VAL A 295 15.80 -0.15 13.84
C VAL A 295 15.68 -1.64 13.58
N GLN A 296 14.56 -2.24 14.01
CA GLN A 296 14.23 -3.63 13.71
C GLN A 296 13.57 -3.72 12.34
N LEU A 297 14.09 -4.60 11.48
CA LEU A 297 13.64 -4.79 10.11
C LEU A 297 13.23 -6.24 9.87
N ARG A 298 12.07 -6.43 9.28
CA ARG A 298 11.66 -7.64 8.59
C ARG A 298 11.45 -7.28 7.12
N ILE A 299 12.20 -7.90 6.23
CA ILE A 299 12.26 -7.52 4.82
C ILE A 299 11.81 -8.69 3.98
N LEU A 300 10.79 -8.48 3.15
CA LEU A 300 10.43 -9.40 2.08
C LEU A 300 11.02 -8.88 0.78
N ALA A 301 11.88 -9.65 0.16
CA ALA A 301 12.46 -9.35 -1.16
C ALA A 301 11.99 -10.37 -2.19
N ASP A 302 11.81 -9.92 -3.40
CA ASP A 302 11.58 -10.75 -4.59
C ASP A 302 12.41 -10.21 -5.76
N ALA A 303 12.37 -10.83 -6.89
CA ALA A 303 13.21 -10.51 -8.06
C ALA A 303 13.18 -9.03 -8.46
N SER A 304 12.09 -8.32 -8.21
CA SER A 304 11.92 -6.91 -8.61
C SER A 304 11.20 -6.05 -7.56
N SER A 305 11.15 -6.48 -6.31
CA SER A 305 10.45 -5.76 -5.24
C SER A 305 11.05 -5.99 -3.86
N VAL A 306 10.80 -5.04 -2.97
CA VAL A 306 11.09 -5.14 -1.55
C VAL A 306 9.97 -4.51 -0.73
N GLU A 307 9.62 -5.16 0.36
CA GLU A 307 8.72 -4.64 1.39
C GLU A 307 9.47 -4.67 2.73
N VAL A 308 9.71 -3.51 3.32
CA VAL A 308 10.48 -3.32 4.55
C VAL A 308 9.51 -3.02 5.69
N PHE A 309 9.27 -3.99 6.55
CA PHE A 309 8.46 -3.86 7.76
C PHE A 309 9.36 -3.41 8.90
N VAL A 310 9.06 -2.26 9.49
CA VAL A 310 9.87 -1.59 10.51
C VAL A 310 9.19 -1.71 11.87
N SER A 311 9.96 -1.97 12.92
CA SER A 311 9.52 -2.00 14.33
C SER A 311 8.25 -2.87 14.53
N GLY A 312 8.32 -4.13 14.06
CA GLY A 312 7.20 -5.04 14.16
C GLY A 312 6.01 -4.69 13.26
N GLY A 313 6.23 -3.89 12.20
CA GLY A 313 5.20 -3.50 11.24
C GLY A 313 4.43 -2.23 11.61
N GLU A 314 4.92 -1.46 12.58
CA GLU A 314 4.38 -0.12 12.89
C GLU A 314 4.46 0.82 11.68
N ALA A 315 5.48 0.62 10.83
CA ALA A 315 5.60 1.27 9.55
C ALA A 315 6.08 0.28 8.48
N VAL A 316 5.76 0.56 7.21
CA VAL A 316 6.22 -0.23 6.07
C VAL A 316 6.73 0.70 4.97
N MET A 317 7.79 0.27 4.27
CA MET A 317 8.32 0.96 3.10
C MET A 317 8.40 -0.01 1.93
N THR A 318 7.65 0.25 0.87
CA THR A 318 7.55 -0.62 -0.30
C THR A 318 8.23 0.00 -1.51
N SER A 319 9.00 -0.79 -2.23
CA SER A 319 9.67 -0.36 -3.46
C SER A 319 9.74 -1.47 -4.49
N ARG A 320 9.53 -1.13 -5.75
CA ARG A 320 10.07 -1.92 -6.86
C ARG A 320 11.57 -1.69 -6.93
N VAL A 321 12.30 -2.74 -7.26
CA VAL A 321 13.76 -2.75 -7.36
C VAL A 321 14.16 -3.43 -8.65
N PHE A 322 14.90 -2.75 -9.50
CA PHE A 322 15.43 -3.33 -10.74
C PHE A 322 16.96 -3.21 -10.72
N VAL A 323 17.61 -4.36 -10.82
CA VAL A 323 19.07 -4.52 -10.84
C VAL A 323 19.43 -5.64 -11.82
N GLU A 324 20.71 -5.87 -12.03
CA GLU A 324 21.13 -7.04 -12.80
C GLU A 324 20.79 -8.35 -12.08
N GLN A 325 20.45 -9.38 -12.82
CA GLN A 325 20.09 -10.69 -12.25
C GLN A 325 21.18 -11.27 -11.33
N SER A 326 22.44 -10.93 -11.56
CA SER A 326 23.58 -11.34 -10.72
C SER A 326 23.71 -10.54 -9.42
N SER A 327 22.91 -9.49 -9.23
CA SER A 327 22.95 -8.62 -8.04
C SER A 327 22.15 -9.26 -6.90
N THR A 328 22.70 -10.32 -6.28
CA THR A 328 22.06 -11.10 -5.22
C THR A 328 22.69 -10.90 -3.84
N GLY A 329 23.57 -9.91 -3.71
CA GLY A 329 24.34 -9.69 -2.50
C GLY A 329 23.58 -8.94 -1.40
N ILE A 330 23.95 -9.24 -0.15
CA ILE A 330 23.59 -8.46 1.04
C ILE A 330 24.89 -8.07 1.74
N ALA A 331 24.98 -6.83 2.23
CA ALA A 331 26.11 -6.35 3.02
C ALA A 331 25.65 -5.34 4.08
N LEU A 332 26.49 -5.12 5.09
CA LEU A 332 26.25 -4.13 6.12
C LEU A 332 27.47 -3.21 6.23
N VAL A 333 27.26 -1.93 6.10
CA VAL A 333 28.25 -0.92 6.45
C VAL A 333 28.00 -0.51 7.91
N GLY A 334 28.86 -0.99 8.81
CA GLY A 334 28.70 -0.82 10.23
C GLY A 334 29.36 -1.95 11.02
N GLN A 335 28.92 -2.14 12.25
CA GLN A 335 29.43 -3.22 13.10
C GLN A 335 28.88 -4.58 12.63
N SER A 336 29.78 -5.58 12.46
CA SER A 336 29.39 -6.94 12.12
C SER A 336 28.36 -7.51 13.10
N LYS A 337 27.31 -8.13 12.57
CA LYS A 337 26.23 -8.73 13.35
C LYS A 337 25.57 -9.91 12.64
N LEU A 338 24.88 -10.73 13.40
CA LEU A 338 24.08 -11.83 12.88
C LEU A 338 22.73 -11.33 12.39
N ALA A 339 22.29 -11.88 11.28
CA ALA A 339 20.94 -11.71 10.75
C ALA A 339 20.36 -13.07 10.37
N GLN A 340 19.04 -13.13 10.21
CA GLN A 340 18.34 -14.34 9.82
C GLN A 340 17.79 -14.18 8.42
N VAL A 341 18.07 -15.14 7.56
CA VAL A 341 17.53 -15.19 6.18
C VAL A 341 16.79 -16.50 5.96
N ARG A 342 15.67 -16.43 5.24
CA ARG A 342 14.90 -17.57 4.77
C ARG A 342 14.64 -17.41 3.28
N MET A 343 15.09 -18.37 2.49
CA MET A 343 14.84 -18.34 1.05
C MET A 343 13.40 -18.76 0.74
N ILE A 344 12.79 -18.19 -0.28
CA ILE A 344 11.54 -18.70 -0.84
C ILE A 344 11.87 -19.98 -1.61
N THR A 345 11.36 -21.12 -1.14
CA THR A 345 11.72 -22.44 -1.65
C THR A 345 10.58 -23.17 -2.37
N LYS A 346 9.35 -22.72 -2.21
CA LYS A 346 8.21 -23.30 -2.91
C LYS A 346 7.93 -22.55 -4.19
N PRO A 347 8.13 -23.17 -5.38
CA PRO A 347 7.63 -22.60 -6.61
C PRO A 347 6.11 -22.45 -6.50
N ARG A 348 5.56 -21.37 -7.03
CA ARG A 348 4.12 -21.25 -7.22
C ARG A 348 3.66 -22.42 -8.07
N GLU A 349 2.83 -23.31 -7.54
CA GLU A 349 1.99 -24.10 -8.41
C GLU A 349 1.07 -23.11 -9.14
N PRO A 350 0.99 -23.17 -10.47
CA PRO A 350 0.03 -22.35 -11.17
C PRO A 350 -1.35 -22.66 -10.60
N PHE A 351 -2.09 -21.67 -10.18
CA PHE A 351 -3.51 -21.80 -9.86
C PHE A 351 -4.19 -22.30 -11.12
N LEU A 352 -4.35 -23.58 -11.23
CA LEU A 352 -5.24 -24.18 -12.21
C LEU A 352 -6.66 -23.98 -11.64
N TYR A 353 -7.35 -22.97 -12.16
CA TYR A 353 -8.79 -22.93 -12.04
C TYR A 353 -9.34 -24.17 -12.73
N GLN A 354 -9.74 -25.15 -11.94
CA GLN A 354 -10.50 -26.30 -12.42
C GLN A 354 -11.95 -25.93 -12.59
#